data_9f79acdf74f94bd150d03adc634f7889
#
_entry.id   9f79acdf74f94bd150d03adc634f7889
#
_cell.length_a   1.000
_cell.length_b   1.000
_cell.length_c   1.000
_cell.angle_alpha   90.00
_cell.angle_beta   90.00
_cell.angle_gamma   90.00
#
_symmetry.space_group_name_H-M   'P 1'
#
loop_
_entity.id
_entity.type
_entity.pdbx_description
1 polymer ?
#
loop_
_entity_poly.entity_id
_entity_poly.type
_entity_poly.pdbx_seq_one_letter_code
_entity_poly.pdbx_strand_id
1 'polypeptide(L)'
;MGHKKTKIVLDADVIIHFIETGNFSLLPDIFPEYEYIVLDVVYNEVSKNSKTRNLIDNYLRYFSKLRKETFSPKGESMKEYFSLQRRLGKGESACMIYCRDNQDVLGSS
;
A
#
# COMPACT_ATOMS: atom_id res chain seq x y z
N MET A 1 6.45 -16.84 -21.90
CA MET A 1 7.26 -16.00 -21.05
C MET A 1 6.38 -15.05 -20.25
N GLY A 2 6.35 -15.24 -18.96
CA GLY A 2 5.52 -14.41 -18.11
C GLY A 2 6.16 -13.05 -17.84
N HIS A 3 5.42 -11.99 -18.06
CA HIS A 3 5.84 -10.69 -17.60
C HIS A 3 5.46 -10.56 -16.14
N LYS A 4 6.44 -10.23 -15.31
CA LYS A 4 6.15 -9.91 -13.92
C LYS A 4 5.33 -8.61 -13.90
N LYS A 5 4.15 -8.65 -13.32
CA LYS A 5 3.32 -7.46 -13.21
C LYS A 5 3.99 -6.47 -12.28
N THR A 6 3.96 -5.20 -12.67
CA THR A 6 4.42 -4.13 -11.80
C THR A 6 3.44 -3.97 -10.65
N LYS A 7 3.97 -3.89 -9.47
CA LYS A 7 3.17 -3.67 -8.25
C LYS A 7 3.21 -2.21 -7.86
N ILE A 8 2.07 -1.68 -7.49
CA ILE A 8 1.98 -0.34 -6.93
C ILE A 8 1.67 -0.49 -5.45
N VAL A 9 2.56 0.01 -4.61
CA VAL A 9 2.37 -0.02 -3.15
C VAL A 9 1.69 1.26 -2.73
N LEU A 10 0.49 1.14 -2.18
CA LEU A 10 -0.35 2.29 -1.86
C LEU A 10 -0.06 2.81 -0.45
N ASP A 11 0.13 4.13 -0.34
CA ASP A 11 0.25 4.82 0.94
C ASP A 11 -1.14 5.05 1.54
N ALA A 12 -1.20 5.20 2.86
CA ALA A 12 -2.46 5.41 3.58
C ALA A 12 -3.22 6.64 3.09
N ASP A 13 -2.52 7.75 2.88
CA ASP A 13 -3.15 8.99 2.43
C ASP A 13 -3.82 8.83 1.07
N VAL A 14 -3.18 8.10 0.17
CA VAL A 14 -3.74 7.82 -1.16
C VAL A 14 -4.99 6.95 -1.02
N ILE A 15 -4.94 5.91 -0.20
CA ILE A 15 -6.08 5.02 0.02
C ILE A 15 -7.27 5.80 0.58
N ILE A 16 -7.02 6.60 1.61
CA ILE A 16 -8.07 7.38 2.28
C ILE A 16 -8.68 8.38 1.30
N HIS A 17 -7.84 9.05 0.52
CA HIS A 17 -8.32 10.01 -0.47
C HIS A 17 -9.24 9.36 -1.51
N PHE A 18 -8.84 8.20 -2.07
CA PHE A 18 -9.66 7.49 -3.03
C PHE A 18 -10.97 7.00 -2.43
N ILE A 19 -10.93 6.54 -1.18
CA ILE A 19 -12.15 6.10 -0.48
C ILE A 19 -13.10 7.27 -0.26
N GLU A 20 -12.58 8.40 0.22
CA GLU A 20 -13.39 9.59 0.51
C GLU A 20 -14.02 10.19 -0.74
N THR A 21 -13.32 10.13 -1.86
CA THR A 21 -13.85 10.64 -3.13
C THR A 21 -14.70 9.62 -3.88
N GLY A 22 -14.79 8.38 -3.36
CA GLY A 22 -15.55 7.31 -4.03
C GLY A 22 -14.88 6.76 -5.28
N ASN A 23 -13.60 7.05 -5.49
CA ASN A 23 -12.88 6.67 -6.70
C ASN A 23 -12.02 5.43 -6.57
N PHE A 24 -11.98 4.79 -5.41
CA PHE A 24 -11.12 3.63 -5.18
C PHE A 24 -11.43 2.49 -6.14
N SER A 25 -12.69 2.29 -6.46
CA SER A 25 -13.13 1.25 -7.39
C SER A 25 -12.60 1.44 -8.81
N LEU A 26 -12.13 2.65 -9.15
CA LEU A 26 -11.61 2.94 -10.48
C LEU A 26 -10.14 2.56 -10.66
N LEU A 27 -9.41 2.27 -9.56
CA LEU A 27 -7.98 1.97 -9.64
C LEU A 27 -7.66 0.83 -10.61
N PRO A 28 -8.37 -0.32 -10.58
CA PRO A 28 -8.07 -1.40 -11.52
C PRO A 28 -8.28 -1.02 -12.99
N ASP A 29 -9.15 -0.06 -13.25
CA ASP A 29 -9.44 0.40 -14.61
C ASP A 29 -8.40 1.41 -15.11
N ILE A 30 -7.78 2.16 -14.18
CA ILE A 30 -6.76 3.16 -14.54
C ILE A 30 -5.47 2.47 -14.99
N PHE A 31 -5.04 1.45 -14.26
CA PHE A 31 -3.81 0.72 -14.57
C PHE A 31 -4.10 -0.79 -14.53
N PRO A 32 -4.75 -1.34 -15.57
CA PRO A 32 -5.23 -2.72 -15.53
C PRO A 32 -4.11 -3.77 -15.49
N GLU A 33 -2.90 -3.42 -15.94
CA GLU A 33 -1.77 -4.34 -15.90
C GLU A 33 -0.99 -4.33 -14.59
N TYR A 34 -1.38 -3.48 -13.62
CA TYR A 34 -0.68 -3.39 -12.34
C TYR A 34 -1.43 -4.15 -11.26
N GLU A 35 -0.67 -4.64 -10.28
CA GLU A 35 -1.21 -5.14 -9.03
C GLU A 35 -1.03 -4.07 -7.95
N TYR A 36 -1.97 -3.99 -7.03
CA TYR A 36 -1.97 -2.99 -5.97
C TYR A 36 -1.72 -3.68 -4.64
N ILE A 37 -0.77 -3.15 -3.88
CA ILE A 37 -0.32 -3.72 -2.61
C ILE A 37 -0.66 -2.75 -1.48
N VAL A 38 -1.27 -3.29 -0.42
CA VAL A 38 -1.49 -2.59 0.84
C VAL A 38 -0.65 -3.31 1.89
N LEU A 39 0.37 -2.64 2.41
CA LEU A 39 1.17 -3.22 3.48
C LEU A 39 0.38 -3.29 4.78
N ASP A 40 0.67 -4.26 5.61
CA ASP A 40 0.00 -4.43 6.89
C ASP A 40 0.09 -3.19 7.79
N VAL A 41 1.23 -2.51 7.77
CA VAL A 41 1.41 -1.24 8.50
C VAL A 41 0.42 -0.18 8.02
N VAL A 42 0.25 -0.09 6.70
CA VAL A 42 -0.69 0.85 6.09
C VAL A 42 -2.13 0.45 6.39
N TYR A 43 -2.43 -0.83 6.28
CA TYR A 43 -3.77 -1.34 6.62
C TYR A 43 -4.14 -0.99 8.05
N ASN A 44 -3.22 -1.16 8.99
CA ASN A 44 -3.46 -0.84 10.39
C ASN A 44 -3.78 0.64 10.58
N GLU A 45 -3.09 1.51 9.85
CA GLU A 45 -3.34 2.95 9.92
C GLU A 45 -4.71 3.32 9.35
N VAL A 46 -5.06 2.77 8.20
CA VAL A 46 -6.35 3.00 7.55
C VAL A 46 -7.50 2.44 8.40
N SER A 47 -7.24 1.35 9.12
CA SER A 47 -8.24 0.63 9.91
C SER A 47 -8.57 1.30 11.25
N LYS A 48 -7.86 2.35 11.63
CA LYS A 48 -8.18 3.08 12.86
C LYS A 48 -9.57 3.70 12.81
N ASN A 49 -10.05 4.05 11.63
CA ASN A 49 -11.42 4.51 11.40
C ASN A 49 -12.25 3.33 10.92
N SER A 50 -13.33 3.00 11.63
CA SER A 50 -14.14 1.82 11.31
C SER A 50 -14.80 1.91 9.94
N LYS A 51 -15.21 3.10 9.51
CA LYS A 51 -15.81 3.30 8.19
C LYS A 51 -14.81 3.01 7.07
N THR A 52 -13.60 3.54 7.19
CA THR A 52 -12.53 3.31 6.22
C THR A 52 -12.11 1.85 6.23
N ARG A 53 -12.03 1.23 7.42
CA ARG A 53 -11.70 -0.18 7.54
C ARG A 53 -12.69 -1.06 6.80
N ASN A 54 -13.99 -0.80 6.97
CA ASN A 54 -15.02 -1.60 6.30
C ASN A 54 -14.90 -1.49 4.79
N LEU A 55 -14.59 -0.31 4.29
CA LEU A 55 -14.43 -0.09 2.85
C LEU A 55 -13.19 -0.78 2.30
N ILE A 56 -12.04 -0.65 2.98
CA ILE A 56 -10.82 -1.31 2.50
C ILE A 56 -10.93 -2.82 2.59
N ASP A 57 -11.61 -3.36 3.62
CA ASP A 57 -11.85 -4.80 3.74
C ASP A 57 -12.68 -5.31 2.57
N ASN A 58 -13.70 -4.57 2.16
CA ASN A 58 -14.52 -4.92 1.01
C ASN A 58 -13.70 -4.94 -0.28
N TYR A 59 -12.86 -3.94 -0.48
CA TYR A 59 -12.01 -3.88 -1.67
C TYR A 59 -10.99 -5.02 -1.69
N LEU A 60 -10.39 -5.35 -0.55
CA LEU A 60 -9.47 -6.49 -0.45
C LEU A 60 -10.16 -7.82 -0.75
N ARG A 61 -11.44 -7.92 -0.42
CA ARG A 61 -12.22 -9.14 -0.66
C ARG A 61 -12.61 -9.30 -2.13
N TYR A 62 -13.02 -8.21 -2.78
CA TYR A 62 -13.63 -8.27 -4.11
C TYR A 62 -12.70 -7.92 -5.25
N PHE A 63 -11.62 -7.19 -5.00
CA PHE A 63 -10.69 -6.80 -6.05
C PHE A 63 -9.49 -7.74 -6.07
N SER A 64 -9.43 -8.62 -7.07
CA SER A 64 -8.37 -9.62 -7.18
C SER A 64 -6.97 -9.00 -7.34
N LYS A 65 -6.90 -7.79 -7.84
CA LYS A 65 -5.62 -7.09 -8.05
C LYS A 65 -5.14 -6.31 -6.85
N LEU A 66 -5.95 -6.23 -5.78
CA LEU A 66 -5.57 -5.55 -4.55
C LEU A 66 -5.24 -6.62 -3.50
N ARG A 67 -4.02 -6.59 -2.98
CA ARG A 67 -3.55 -7.57 -2.01
C ARG A 67 -2.94 -6.88 -0.81
N LYS A 68 -3.09 -7.53 0.33
CA LYS A 68 -2.44 -7.14 1.57
C LYS A 68 -1.16 -7.96 1.71
N GLU A 69 -0.04 -7.27 1.95
CA GLU A 69 1.25 -7.92 2.13
C GLU A 69 1.85 -7.53 3.48
N THR A 70 2.63 -8.44 4.05
CA THR A 70 3.30 -8.19 5.31
C THR A 70 4.64 -7.51 5.06
N PHE A 71 4.88 -6.40 5.76
CA PHE A 71 6.15 -5.71 5.71
C PHE A 71 7.08 -6.29 6.78
N SER A 72 8.17 -6.93 6.35
CA SER A 72 9.13 -7.60 7.24
C SER A 72 10.55 -7.23 6.83
N PRO A 73 10.99 -6.00 7.12
CA PRO A 73 12.35 -5.59 6.76
C PRO A 73 13.38 -6.33 7.59
N LYS A 74 14.56 -6.58 7.01
CA LYS A 74 15.64 -7.33 7.66
C LYS A 74 16.96 -6.59 7.49
N GLY A 75 17.87 -6.74 8.46
CA GLY A 75 19.21 -6.19 8.39
C GLY A 75 19.20 -4.67 8.27
N GLU A 76 19.89 -4.15 7.26
CA GLU A 76 19.99 -2.72 7.03
C GLU A 76 18.64 -2.06 6.75
N SER A 77 17.72 -2.77 6.09
CA SER A 77 16.38 -2.25 5.83
C SER A 77 15.62 -1.98 7.12
N MET A 78 15.81 -2.81 8.13
CA MET A 78 15.18 -2.59 9.44
C MET A 78 15.71 -1.32 10.10
N LYS A 79 17.01 -1.09 10.04
CA LYS A 79 17.62 0.11 10.60
C LYS A 79 17.14 1.36 9.88
N GLU A 80 17.07 1.30 8.56
CA GLU A 80 16.59 2.42 7.75
C GLU A 80 15.12 2.73 8.04
N TYR A 81 14.31 1.68 8.21
CA TYR A 81 12.91 1.85 8.55
C TYR A 81 12.75 2.63 9.86
N PHE A 82 13.47 2.26 10.91
CA PHE A 82 13.41 2.98 12.19
C PHE A 82 13.91 4.41 12.06
N SER A 83 14.94 4.63 11.26
CA SER A 83 15.47 5.97 11.02
C SER A 83 14.45 6.86 10.29
N LEU A 84 13.80 6.31 9.27
CA LEU A 84 12.82 7.05 8.48
C LEU A 84 11.55 7.39 9.27
N GLN A 85 11.16 6.53 10.22
CA GLN A 85 9.96 6.77 11.02
C GLN A 85 10.02 8.11 11.78
N ARG A 86 11.21 8.60 12.08
CA ARG A 86 11.37 9.87 12.80
C ARG A 86 10.94 11.07 11.97
N ARG A 87 11.05 10.97 10.65
CA ARG A 87 10.70 12.06 9.72
C ARG A 87 9.42 11.82 8.97
N LEU A 88 9.15 10.54 8.66
CA LEU A 88 7.96 10.14 7.93
C LEU A 88 7.11 9.30 8.86
N GLY A 89 5.89 9.05 8.58
CA GLY A 89 5.07 8.13 9.38
C GLY A 89 5.50 6.68 9.17
N LYS A 90 4.97 5.78 10.01
CA LYS A 90 5.26 4.35 9.90
C LYS A 90 4.87 3.78 8.55
N GLY A 91 3.68 4.14 8.07
CA GLY A 91 3.17 3.64 6.79
C GLY A 91 4.00 4.12 5.61
N GLU A 92 4.32 5.40 5.57
CA GLU A 92 5.11 5.98 4.49
C GLU A 92 6.52 5.39 4.46
N SER A 93 7.15 5.26 5.63
CA SER A 93 8.49 4.66 5.74
C SER A 93 8.48 3.21 5.27
N ALA A 94 7.46 2.43 5.68
CA ALA A 94 7.33 1.04 5.27
C ALA A 94 7.18 0.92 3.76
N CYS A 95 6.36 1.77 3.15
CA CYS A 95 6.15 1.77 1.70
C CYS A 95 7.42 2.07 0.95
N MET A 96 8.18 3.06 1.39
CA MET A 96 9.44 3.44 0.73
C MET A 96 10.47 2.31 0.78
N ILE A 97 10.65 1.69 1.96
CA ILE A 97 11.60 0.59 2.13
C ILE A 97 11.16 -0.64 1.31
N TYR A 98 9.87 -0.97 1.38
CA TYR A 98 9.34 -2.10 0.63
C TYR A 98 9.53 -1.92 -0.87
N CYS A 99 9.21 -0.73 -1.39
CA CYS A 99 9.36 -0.45 -2.82
C CYS A 99 10.81 -0.53 -3.26
N ARG A 100 11.72 0.01 -2.47
CA ARG A 100 13.15 -0.05 -2.78
C ARG A 100 13.64 -1.50 -2.81
N ASP A 101 13.30 -2.29 -1.79
CA ASP A 101 13.80 -3.66 -1.66
C ASP A 101 13.21 -4.59 -2.71
N ASN A 102 11.99 -4.30 -3.19
CA ASN A 102 11.30 -5.11 -4.18
C ASN A 102 11.25 -4.47 -5.56
N GLN A 103 11.84 -3.29 -5.73
CA GLN A 103 11.83 -2.53 -6.99
C GLN A 103 10.41 -2.26 -7.50
N ASP A 104 9.51 -1.96 -6.58
CA ASP A 104 8.11 -1.66 -6.89
C ASP A 104 7.88 -0.15 -6.98
N VAL A 105 6.73 0.23 -7.53
CA VAL A 105 6.32 1.63 -7.66
C VAL A 105 5.58 2.05 -6.41
N LEU A 106 5.93 3.21 -5.86
CA LEU A 106 5.23 3.78 -4.71
C LEU A 106 4.06 4.63 -5.19
N GLY A 107 2.85 4.24 -4.79
CA GLY A 107 1.63 5.03 -5.01
C GLY A 107 1.41 6.02 -3.88
N SER A 108 2.01 7.19 -3.99
CA SER A 108 1.97 8.25 -2.99
C SER A 108 1.39 9.52 -3.58
N SER A 109 0.70 10.27 -2.74
CA SER A 109 0.17 11.57 -3.14
C SER A 109 1.26 12.64 -3.20
#